data_9c82f19fc4ab8572bfab91d41014b0cd
#
_entry.id   9c82f19fc4ab8572bfab91d41014b0cd
#
_cell.length_a   1.000
_cell.length_b   1.000
_cell.length_c   1.000
_cell.angle_alpha   90.00
_cell.angle_beta   90.00
_cell.angle_gamma   90.00
#
_symmetry.space_group_name_H-M   'P 1'
#
loop_
_entity.id
_entity.type
_entity.pdbx_description
1 polymer ?
#
loop_
_entity_poly.entity_id
_entity_poly.type
_entity_poly.pdbx_seq_one_letter_code
_entity_poly.pdbx_strand_id
1 'polypeptide(L)'
;MAQIEIVPVEGFARFTTFCKLPRLLYRGMRGFAPPLDLERWTLFAHRLNPHYKLVEEQKFLARRDGQWVGRIAAQIYKDVIPVGASPAQFGALDAIDDFEVVRALLAAAEDWLRTRGAERISGPFSPSINSECGLLVQGHEATPMFLMPWHPAYLGRHLDALGYEKARDLISYRWDDSDRKPEEKPRFALRKEWAERLKVRTLDMARLKTHETPIMTDLFNDGWRGNWGYVPFTREEFDSTADGLKFIMPADYGLVIELDGAPQSFIVALPNFCEIIADLDGRLFPFGWARLLSRMRKHSFMSTRIALLGTRKALQNSATGGLILMTIVEEARRRAATSSGSHLEAGWVLEDNTAMRRPIEMFGGKVDKIHRIYEKRLTTPASVTLRESDRVDGTAASQDSGS
;
A
#
# COMPACT_ATOMS: atom_id res chain seq x y z
N MET A 1 -10.61 11.72 -32.97
CA MET A 1 -9.86 10.97 -31.93
C MET A 1 -10.62 9.69 -31.64
N ALA A 2 -9.93 8.57 -31.44
CA ALA A 2 -10.59 7.31 -31.06
C ALA A 2 -11.29 7.45 -29.72
N GLN A 3 -12.52 6.99 -29.61
CA GLN A 3 -13.33 7.10 -28.41
C GLN A 3 -12.79 6.19 -27.30
N ILE A 4 -12.58 6.77 -26.11
CA ILE A 4 -12.24 6.00 -24.91
C ILE A 4 -13.52 5.53 -24.27
N GLU A 5 -13.64 4.23 -24.08
CA GLU A 5 -14.79 3.59 -23.41
C GLU A 5 -14.37 3.13 -22.01
N ILE A 6 -15.10 3.56 -20.98
CA ILE A 6 -14.91 3.08 -19.61
C ILE A 6 -15.94 1.98 -19.34
N VAL A 7 -15.43 0.80 -18.96
CA VAL A 7 -16.26 -0.39 -18.80
C VAL A 7 -16.15 -0.89 -17.35
N PRO A 8 -17.28 -1.06 -16.64
CA PRO A 8 -17.28 -1.70 -15.34
C PRO A 8 -16.76 -3.13 -15.41
N VAL A 9 -16.01 -3.55 -14.40
CA VAL A 9 -15.50 -4.91 -14.31
C VAL A 9 -16.56 -5.83 -13.76
N GLU A 10 -17.19 -6.56 -14.67
CA GLU A 10 -18.20 -7.57 -14.37
C GLU A 10 -17.78 -8.92 -14.97
N GLY A 11 -18.03 -9.98 -14.20
CA GLY A 11 -17.70 -11.35 -14.62
C GLY A 11 -16.22 -11.67 -14.66
N PHE A 12 -15.92 -12.94 -14.85
CA PHE A 12 -14.57 -13.50 -14.70
C PHE A 12 -13.56 -12.99 -15.75
N ALA A 13 -14.00 -12.81 -16.99
CA ALA A 13 -13.10 -12.39 -18.07
C ALA A 13 -12.55 -10.97 -17.85
N ARG A 14 -13.43 -10.01 -17.53
CA ARG A 14 -13.00 -8.62 -17.24
C ARG A 14 -12.19 -8.53 -15.95
N PHE A 15 -12.56 -9.29 -14.92
CA PHE A 15 -11.78 -9.38 -13.69
C PHE A 15 -10.36 -9.90 -13.96
N THR A 16 -10.24 -10.96 -14.76
CA THR A 16 -8.94 -11.49 -15.18
C THR A 16 -8.12 -10.45 -15.93
N THR A 17 -8.75 -9.71 -16.84
CA THR A 17 -8.10 -8.60 -17.56
C THR A 17 -7.62 -7.53 -16.60
N PHE A 18 -8.47 -7.12 -15.65
CA PHE A 18 -8.13 -6.13 -14.63
C PHE A 18 -6.88 -6.53 -13.84
N CYS A 19 -6.81 -7.78 -13.38
CA CYS A 19 -5.66 -8.28 -12.62
C CYS A 19 -4.36 -8.31 -13.45
N LYS A 20 -4.44 -8.69 -14.72
CA LYS A 20 -3.28 -8.88 -15.61
C LYS A 20 -2.78 -7.61 -16.30
N LEU A 21 -3.59 -6.56 -16.34
CA LEU A 21 -3.33 -5.41 -17.19
C LEU A 21 -1.99 -4.72 -16.92
N PRO A 22 -1.55 -4.46 -15.67
CA PRO A 22 -0.27 -3.77 -15.42
C PRO A 22 0.93 -4.46 -16.08
N ARG A 23 1.01 -5.79 -15.98
CA ARG A 23 2.12 -6.52 -16.60
C ARG A 23 2.12 -6.45 -18.14
N LEU A 24 0.97 -6.21 -18.75
CA LEU A 24 0.85 -6.03 -20.19
C LEU A 24 1.24 -4.62 -20.60
N LEU A 25 0.85 -3.60 -19.79
CA LEU A 25 1.15 -2.20 -20.05
C LEU A 25 2.64 -1.87 -19.81
N TYR A 26 3.24 -2.45 -18.77
CA TYR A 26 4.56 -2.04 -18.29
C TYR A 26 5.67 -3.05 -18.60
N ARG A 27 5.38 -4.03 -19.45
CA ARG A 27 6.36 -5.04 -19.87
C ARG A 27 7.64 -4.40 -20.40
N GLY A 28 8.79 -4.79 -19.84
CA GLY A 28 10.10 -4.30 -20.26
C GLY A 28 10.47 -2.91 -19.74
N MET A 29 9.59 -2.25 -18.97
CA MET A 29 9.97 -1.01 -18.29
C MET A 29 10.97 -1.29 -17.19
N ARG A 30 12.03 -0.48 -17.12
CA ARG A 30 13.07 -0.60 -16.11
C ARG A 30 12.48 -0.34 -14.71
N GLY A 31 12.85 -1.16 -13.74
CA GLY A 31 12.35 -1.10 -12.37
C GLY A 31 11.01 -1.81 -12.14
N PHE A 32 10.30 -2.23 -13.20
CA PHE A 32 9.06 -2.98 -13.06
C PHE A 32 9.33 -4.48 -12.94
N ALA A 33 8.86 -5.09 -11.84
CA ALA A 33 8.81 -6.53 -11.66
C ALA A 33 7.34 -6.99 -11.67
N PRO A 34 6.91 -7.76 -12.67
CA PRO A 34 5.52 -8.22 -12.76
C PRO A 34 5.15 -9.07 -11.56
N PRO A 35 4.11 -8.73 -10.78
CA PRO A 35 3.59 -9.58 -9.74
C PRO A 35 2.94 -10.84 -10.34
N LEU A 36 2.79 -11.88 -9.54
CA LEU A 36 2.11 -13.11 -10.00
C LEU A 36 0.61 -12.85 -10.23
N ASP A 37 0.08 -13.36 -11.34
CA ASP A 37 -1.36 -13.27 -11.64
C ASP A 37 -2.20 -13.82 -10.48
N LEU A 38 -1.76 -14.91 -9.83
CA LEU A 38 -2.45 -15.52 -8.69
C LEU A 38 -2.49 -14.57 -7.48
N GLU A 39 -1.39 -13.87 -7.21
CA GLU A 39 -1.31 -12.86 -6.16
C GLU A 39 -2.28 -11.71 -6.43
N ARG A 40 -2.30 -11.17 -7.66
CA ARG A 40 -3.25 -10.12 -8.05
C ARG A 40 -4.70 -10.58 -7.92
N TRP A 41 -4.98 -11.84 -8.25
CA TRP A 41 -6.32 -12.40 -8.09
C TRP A 41 -6.74 -12.47 -6.64
N THR A 42 -5.89 -12.96 -5.76
CA THR A 42 -6.19 -13.02 -4.31
C THR A 42 -6.36 -11.62 -3.72
N LEU A 43 -5.54 -10.67 -4.16
CA LEU A 43 -5.60 -9.30 -3.67
C LEU A 43 -6.91 -8.59 -4.03
N PHE A 44 -7.42 -8.78 -5.27
CA PHE A 44 -8.56 -8.06 -5.80
C PHE A 44 -9.88 -8.83 -5.80
N ALA A 45 -9.89 -10.10 -5.40
CA ALA A 45 -11.12 -10.91 -5.34
C ALA A 45 -11.86 -10.69 -4.02
N HIS A 46 -13.09 -10.19 -4.07
CA HIS A 46 -13.93 -9.90 -2.90
C HIS A 46 -14.10 -11.11 -1.97
N ARG A 47 -14.17 -12.32 -2.53
CA ARG A 47 -14.34 -13.56 -1.74
C ARG A 47 -13.07 -14.03 -1.03
N LEU A 48 -11.90 -13.58 -1.48
CA LEU A 48 -10.61 -14.04 -0.98
C LEU A 48 -9.92 -13.03 -0.06
N ASN A 49 -10.24 -11.74 -0.23
CA ASN A 49 -9.64 -10.68 0.57
C ASN A 49 -10.66 -10.08 1.56
N PRO A 50 -10.45 -10.27 2.88
CA PRO A 50 -11.36 -9.79 3.92
C PRO A 50 -11.59 -8.27 3.91
N HIS A 51 -10.66 -7.47 3.37
CA HIS A 51 -10.80 -6.02 3.23
C HIS A 51 -12.13 -5.61 2.57
N TYR A 52 -12.60 -6.37 1.60
CA TYR A 52 -13.82 -6.04 0.87
C TYR A 52 -15.12 -6.16 1.70
N LYS A 53 -15.04 -6.67 2.92
CA LYS A 53 -16.15 -6.59 3.89
C LYS A 53 -16.33 -5.17 4.44
N LEU A 54 -15.23 -4.39 4.49
CA LEU A 54 -15.17 -3.04 5.07
C LEU A 54 -15.58 -1.94 4.08
N VAL A 55 -15.58 -2.23 2.78
CA VAL A 55 -15.79 -1.23 1.72
C VAL A 55 -16.86 -1.65 0.72
N GLU A 56 -17.47 -0.66 0.06
CA GLU A 56 -18.04 -0.84 -1.27
C GLU A 56 -16.96 -0.52 -2.29
N GLU A 57 -16.96 -1.24 -3.41
CA GLU A 57 -15.97 -1.06 -4.46
C GLU A 57 -16.57 -1.25 -5.85
N GLN A 58 -16.06 -0.47 -6.80
CA GLN A 58 -16.27 -0.67 -8.24
C GLN A 58 -14.93 -0.58 -8.97
N LYS A 59 -14.67 -1.56 -9.81
CA LYS A 59 -13.49 -1.59 -10.69
C LYS A 59 -13.89 -1.19 -12.10
N PHE A 60 -12.99 -0.48 -12.80
CA PHE A 60 -13.19 -0.04 -14.18
C PHE A 60 -11.99 -0.38 -15.04
N LEU A 61 -12.25 -0.64 -16.31
CA LEU A 61 -11.27 -0.80 -17.38
C LEU A 61 -11.50 0.28 -18.44
N ALA A 62 -10.43 0.84 -18.98
CA ALA A 62 -10.48 1.72 -20.14
C ALA A 62 -10.13 0.94 -21.41
N ARG A 63 -10.95 1.11 -22.47
CA ARG A 63 -10.73 0.50 -23.78
C ARG A 63 -10.67 1.60 -24.84
N ARG A 64 -9.74 1.48 -25.79
CA ARG A 64 -9.64 2.34 -26.96
C ARG A 64 -9.28 1.45 -28.17
N ASP A 65 -9.98 1.61 -29.28
CA ASP A 65 -9.80 0.81 -30.49
C ASP A 65 -9.78 -0.72 -30.23
N GLY A 66 -10.64 -1.17 -29.32
CA GLY A 66 -10.70 -2.58 -28.93
C GLY A 66 -9.61 -3.06 -27.98
N GLN A 67 -8.58 -2.24 -27.68
CA GLN A 67 -7.47 -2.58 -26.78
C GLN A 67 -7.71 -2.03 -25.37
N TRP A 68 -7.35 -2.83 -24.35
CA TRP A 68 -7.37 -2.40 -22.96
C TRP A 68 -6.16 -1.51 -22.68
N VAL A 69 -6.39 -0.26 -22.28
CA VAL A 69 -5.39 0.79 -22.15
C VAL A 69 -5.23 1.33 -20.72
N GLY A 70 -6.08 0.91 -19.78
CA GLY A 70 -5.95 1.31 -18.38
C GLY A 70 -6.98 0.66 -17.49
N ARG A 71 -6.78 0.81 -16.18
CA ARG A 71 -7.67 0.32 -15.13
C ARG A 71 -7.66 1.27 -13.93
N ILE A 72 -8.72 1.23 -13.13
CA ILE A 72 -8.84 1.89 -11.84
C ILE A 72 -9.85 1.15 -10.97
N ALA A 73 -9.69 1.23 -9.64
CA ALA A 73 -10.72 0.87 -8.67
C ALA A 73 -11.15 2.10 -7.88
N ALA A 74 -12.43 2.22 -7.57
CA ALA A 74 -12.99 3.20 -6.66
C ALA A 74 -13.63 2.46 -5.49
N GLN A 75 -13.38 2.91 -4.25
CA GLN A 75 -13.95 2.30 -3.06
C GLN A 75 -14.35 3.34 -2.02
N ILE A 76 -15.31 3.00 -1.18
CA ILE A 76 -15.71 3.82 -0.04
C ILE A 76 -15.89 2.93 1.20
N TYR A 77 -15.29 3.33 2.32
CA TYR A 77 -15.48 2.66 3.60
C TYR A 77 -16.90 2.83 4.12
N LYS A 78 -17.49 1.76 4.66
CA LYS A 78 -18.87 1.73 5.19
C LYS A 78 -18.93 2.32 6.60
N ASP A 79 -18.21 1.69 7.53
CA ASP A 79 -18.31 1.96 8.97
C ASP A 79 -16.99 2.44 9.58
N VAL A 80 -15.90 2.43 8.82
CA VAL A 80 -14.56 2.84 9.26
C VAL A 80 -14.17 4.11 8.55
N ILE A 81 -13.68 5.09 9.31
CA ILE A 81 -13.14 6.33 8.73
C ILE A 81 -11.62 6.31 8.91
N PRO A 82 -10.84 6.30 7.82
CA PRO A 82 -9.39 6.40 7.89
C PRO A 82 -8.96 7.71 8.58
N VAL A 83 -8.00 7.64 9.49
CA VAL A 83 -7.56 8.82 10.25
C VAL A 83 -6.96 9.88 9.33
N GLY A 84 -7.59 11.06 9.25
CA GLY A 84 -7.10 12.19 8.46
C GLY A 84 -7.14 12.01 6.94
N ALA A 85 -7.54 10.83 6.42
CA ALA A 85 -7.72 10.57 5.01
C ALA A 85 -9.20 10.48 4.63
N SER A 86 -9.52 10.55 3.33
CA SER A 86 -10.89 10.36 2.85
C SER A 86 -11.32 8.90 3.00
N PRO A 87 -12.57 8.62 3.42
CA PRO A 87 -13.14 7.29 3.33
C PRO A 87 -13.38 6.85 1.87
N ALA A 88 -13.50 7.80 0.95
CA ALA A 88 -13.65 7.57 -0.48
C ALA A 88 -12.26 7.57 -1.14
N GLN A 89 -11.92 6.46 -1.79
CA GLN A 89 -10.56 6.19 -2.25
C GLN A 89 -10.56 5.67 -3.68
N PHE A 90 -9.47 5.97 -4.41
CA PHE A 90 -9.14 5.25 -5.64
C PHE A 90 -7.90 4.40 -5.45
N GLY A 91 -7.77 3.37 -6.30
CA GLY A 91 -6.61 2.50 -6.30
C GLY A 91 -6.46 1.73 -7.59
N ALA A 92 -5.44 0.87 -7.68
CA ALA A 92 -5.16 0.08 -8.87
C ALA A 92 -5.18 0.93 -10.17
N LEU A 93 -4.69 2.18 -10.10
CA LEU A 93 -4.59 3.07 -11.25
C LEU A 93 -3.38 2.69 -12.08
N ASP A 94 -3.64 2.13 -13.25
CA ASP A 94 -2.64 1.78 -14.25
C ASP A 94 -3.16 2.18 -15.63
N ALA A 95 -2.34 2.84 -16.44
CA ALA A 95 -2.71 3.27 -17.78
C ALA A 95 -1.48 3.44 -18.67
N ILE A 96 -1.70 3.47 -20.00
CA ILE A 96 -0.70 3.96 -20.95
C ILE A 96 -0.39 5.45 -20.70
N ASP A 97 0.72 5.98 -21.25
CA ASP A 97 1.05 7.41 -21.19
C ASP A 97 0.10 8.21 -22.11
N ASP A 98 -1.11 8.42 -21.62
CA ASP A 98 -2.15 9.17 -22.32
C ASP A 98 -3.04 9.89 -21.30
N PHE A 99 -2.99 11.22 -21.34
CA PHE A 99 -3.74 12.09 -20.42
C PHE A 99 -5.25 11.84 -20.46
N GLU A 100 -5.83 11.64 -21.64
CA GLU A 100 -7.27 11.45 -21.78
C GLU A 100 -7.73 10.10 -21.22
N VAL A 101 -6.89 9.06 -21.31
CA VAL A 101 -7.18 7.76 -20.70
C VAL A 101 -7.18 7.88 -19.18
N VAL A 102 -6.15 8.51 -18.61
CA VAL A 102 -6.06 8.72 -17.15
C VAL A 102 -7.21 9.60 -16.66
N ARG A 103 -7.53 10.68 -17.39
CA ARG A 103 -8.66 11.57 -17.09
C ARG A 103 -9.99 10.80 -17.07
N ALA A 104 -10.24 9.98 -18.08
CA ALA A 104 -11.50 9.22 -18.18
C ALA A 104 -11.63 8.18 -17.05
N LEU A 105 -10.55 7.50 -16.67
CA LEU A 105 -10.53 6.55 -15.55
C LEU A 105 -10.82 7.25 -14.22
N LEU A 106 -10.14 8.37 -13.95
CA LEU A 106 -10.35 9.13 -12.72
C LEU A 106 -11.76 9.73 -12.67
N ALA A 107 -12.26 10.26 -13.79
CA ALA A 107 -13.64 10.78 -13.86
C ALA A 107 -14.66 9.69 -13.51
N ALA A 108 -14.50 8.46 -14.02
CA ALA A 108 -15.41 7.36 -13.69
C ALA A 108 -15.36 6.99 -12.20
N ALA A 109 -14.16 6.99 -11.59
CA ALA A 109 -14.00 6.76 -10.16
C ALA A 109 -14.63 7.89 -9.33
N GLU A 110 -14.36 9.15 -9.70
CA GLU A 110 -14.93 10.34 -9.06
C GLU A 110 -16.48 10.35 -9.14
N ASP A 111 -17.06 10.05 -10.31
CA ASP A 111 -18.50 10.03 -10.50
C ASP A 111 -19.16 8.93 -9.65
N TRP A 112 -18.55 7.73 -9.62
CA TRP A 112 -19.06 6.64 -8.80
C TRP A 112 -19.04 6.99 -7.31
N LEU A 113 -17.99 7.69 -6.85
CA LEU A 113 -17.88 8.16 -5.46
C LEU A 113 -18.81 9.33 -5.15
N ARG A 114 -19.01 10.29 -6.09
CA ARG A 114 -19.98 11.39 -5.92
C ARG A 114 -21.40 10.88 -5.72
N THR A 115 -21.81 9.84 -6.46
CA THR A 115 -23.14 9.24 -6.27
C THR A 115 -23.34 8.62 -4.89
N ARG A 116 -22.25 8.43 -4.12
CA ARG A 116 -22.22 7.93 -2.73
C ARG A 116 -21.95 9.02 -1.70
N GLY A 117 -22.06 10.28 -2.10
CA GLY A 117 -21.90 11.45 -1.22
C GLY A 117 -20.47 11.80 -0.88
N ALA A 118 -19.48 11.32 -1.63
CA ALA A 118 -18.10 11.66 -1.37
C ALA A 118 -17.79 13.11 -1.80
N GLU A 119 -17.22 13.89 -0.87
CA GLU A 119 -16.77 15.26 -1.10
C GLU A 119 -15.27 15.36 -1.42
N ARG A 120 -14.52 14.29 -1.15
CA ARG A 120 -13.09 14.19 -1.34
C ARG A 120 -12.70 12.78 -1.71
N ILE A 121 -11.74 12.61 -2.60
CA ILE A 121 -11.14 11.34 -2.99
C ILE A 121 -9.65 11.35 -2.65
N SER A 122 -9.13 10.24 -2.16
CA SER A 122 -7.70 10.05 -1.92
C SER A 122 -7.19 8.71 -2.49
N GLY A 123 -5.90 8.63 -2.81
CA GLY A 123 -5.30 7.39 -3.34
C GLY A 123 -3.93 7.63 -4.00
N PRO A 124 -3.36 6.57 -4.61
CA PRO A 124 -3.97 5.24 -4.79
C PRO A 124 -3.79 4.32 -3.57
N PHE A 125 -4.81 3.47 -3.33
CA PHE A 125 -4.77 2.36 -2.37
C PHE A 125 -5.16 1.06 -3.07
N SER A 126 -4.36 0.00 -2.91
CA SER A 126 -4.55 -1.25 -3.65
C SER A 126 -4.49 -2.47 -2.71
N PRO A 127 -5.57 -2.87 -2.04
CA PRO A 127 -6.81 -2.10 -1.90
C PRO A 127 -6.82 -1.15 -0.69
N SER A 128 -5.88 -1.23 0.24
CA SER A 128 -5.86 -0.42 1.46
C SER A 128 -4.47 0.07 1.83
N ILE A 129 -4.40 0.94 2.85
CA ILE A 129 -3.13 1.37 3.43
C ILE A 129 -2.33 0.20 4.06
N ASN A 130 -3.03 -0.85 4.47
CA ASN A 130 -2.42 -2.07 5.03
C ASN A 130 -1.92 -3.04 3.94
N SER A 131 -2.06 -2.68 2.66
CA SER A 131 -1.62 -3.46 1.49
C SER A 131 -0.63 -2.64 0.65
N GLU A 132 -0.87 -2.51 -0.64
CA GLU A 132 -0.08 -1.64 -1.51
C GLU A 132 -0.71 -0.25 -1.57
N CYS A 133 0.06 0.79 -1.28
CA CYS A 133 -0.46 2.16 -1.29
C CYS A 133 0.58 3.17 -1.79
N GLY A 134 0.06 4.27 -2.32
CA GLY A 134 0.83 5.36 -2.89
C GLY A 134 1.27 5.13 -4.34
N LEU A 135 1.36 6.21 -5.08
CA LEU A 135 1.92 6.25 -6.42
C LEU A 135 3.43 6.48 -6.33
N LEU A 136 4.23 5.66 -6.99
CA LEU A 136 5.68 5.87 -7.05
C LEU A 136 5.99 7.19 -7.77
N VAL A 137 6.64 8.13 -7.06
CA VAL A 137 7.02 9.46 -7.60
C VAL A 137 8.53 9.69 -7.63
N GLN A 138 9.29 8.87 -6.89
CA GLN A 138 10.75 8.87 -6.90
C GLN A 138 11.29 7.46 -6.75
N GLY A 139 12.40 7.14 -7.44
CA GLY A 139 13.05 5.81 -7.36
C GLY A 139 12.49 4.81 -8.37
N HIS A 140 12.01 5.25 -9.54
CA HIS A 140 11.40 4.40 -10.57
C HIS A 140 12.34 3.30 -11.10
N GLU A 141 13.64 3.53 -11.06
CA GLU A 141 14.67 2.57 -11.49
C GLU A 141 15.33 1.81 -10.32
N ALA A 142 14.88 2.09 -9.08
CA ALA A 142 15.37 1.39 -7.91
C ALA A 142 14.96 -0.08 -7.93
N THR A 143 15.66 -0.92 -7.15
CA THR A 143 15.32 -2.34 -7.01
C THR A 143 13.86 -2.50 -6.61
N PRO A 144 13.03 -3.19 -7.42
CA PRO A 144 11.65 -3.45 -7.03
C PRO A 144 11.63 -4.34 -5.79
N MET A 145 10.77 -4.02 -4.82
CA MET A 145 10.63 -4.77 -3.59
C MET A 145 9.25 -5.42 -3.50
N PHE A 146 9.22 -6.61 -2.95
CA PHE A 146 7.98 -7.38 -2.80
C PHE A 146 6.94 -6.63 -1.96
N LEU A 147 5.70 -6.64 -2.39
CA LEU A 147 4.56 -5.90 -1.81
C LEU A 147 4.75 -4.37 -1.80
N MET A 148 5.52 -3.84 -2.73
CA MET A 148 5.59 -2.41 -3.01
C MET A 148 5.08 -2.12 -4.41
N PRO A 149 4.13 -1.18 -4.60
CA PRO A 149 3.61 -0.87 -5.92
C PRO A 149 4.67 -0.16 -6.76
N TRP A 150 4.64 -0.41 -8.06
CA TRP A 150 5.45 0.30 -9.04
C TRP A 150 4.54 1.01 -10.04
N HIS A 151 4.90 2.23 -10.39
CA HIS A 151 4.18 3.03 -11.36
C HIS A 151 5.15 3.80 -12.25
N PRO A 152 4.84 4.01 -13.53
CA PRO A 152 5.65 4.87 -14.39
C PRO A 152 5.49 6.35 -14.01
N ALA A 153 6.54 7.13 -14.20
CA ALA A 153 6.62 8.53 -13.78
C ALA A 153 5.56 9.44 -14.41
N TYR A 154 5.03 9.08 -15.58
CA TYR A 154 4.00 9.89 -16.23
C TYR A 154 2.66 9.91 -15.49
N LEU A 155 2.32 8.88 -14.71
CA LEU A 155 1.07 8.87 -13.96
C LEU A 155 1.00 10.00 -12.92
N GLY A 156 2.12 10.30 -12.24
CA GLY A 156 2.20 11.44 -11.32
C GLY A 156 1.91 12.76 -12.04
N ARG A 157 2.55 12.98 -13.21
CA ARG A 157 2.30 14.20 -14.02
C ARG A 157 0.85 14.34 -14.45
N HIS A 158 0.20 13.22 -14.81
CA HIS A 158 -1.22 13.24 -15.16
C HIS A 158 -2.12 13.57 -13.98
N LEU A 159 -1.83 13.01 -12.78
CA LEU A 159 -2.57 13.34 -11.56
C LEU A 159 -2.43 14.83 -11.19
N ASP A 160 -1.21 15.37 -11.23
CA ASP A 160 -0.95 16.79 -10.97
C ASP A 160 -1.74 17.67 -11.94
N ALA A 161 -1.71 17.35 -13.25
CA ALA A 161 -2.44 18.09 -14.29
C ALA A 161 -3.98 17.99 -14.14
N LEU A 162 -4.48 16.95 -13.48
CA LEU A 162 -5.90 16.76 -13.18
C LEU A 162 -6.33 17.38 -11.84
N GLY A 163 -5.45 18.14 -11.18
CA GLY A 163 -5.73 18.87 -9.95
C GLY A 163 -5.75 17.99 -8.71
N TYR A 164 -5.09 16.84 -8.75
CA TYR A 164 -4.80 16.08 -7.55
C TYR A 164 -3.60 16.67 -6.84
N GLU A 165 -3.70 16.84 -5.53
CA GLU A 165 -2.66 17.42 -4.70
C GLU A 165 -2.03 16.36 -3.79
N LYS A 166 -0.82 16.62 -3.34
CA LYS A 166 -0.14 15.74 -2.38
C LYS A 166 -0.87 15.73 -1.04
N ALA A 167 -1.34 14.57 -0.61
CA ALA A 167 -1.84 14.35 0.75
C ALA A 167 -0.72 13.92 1.70
N ARG A 168 0.05 12.88 1.35
CA ARG A 168 1.17 12.35 2.14
C ARG A 168 2.21 11.66 1.26
N ASP A 169 3.48 11.75 1.67
CA ASP A 169 4.56 10.94 1.13
C ASP A 169 4.90 9.78 2.07
N LEU A 170 5.14 8.63 1.48
CA LEU A 170 5.55 7.37 2.09
C LEU A 170 6.98 7.09 1.66
N ILE A 171 7.92 7.12 2.59
CA ILE A 171 9.35 7.10 2.29
C ILE A 171 9.92 5.72 2.59
N SER A 172 10.57 5.09 1.61
CA SER A 172 11.39 3.89 1.80
C SER A 172 12.86 4.25 1.87
N TYR A 173 13.56 3.64 2.80
CA TYR A 173 14.99 3.83 3.05
C TYR A 173 15.77 2.58 2.71
N ARG A 174 16.99 2.78 2.22
CA ARG A 174 17.89 1.71 1.80
C ARG A 174 19.22 1.76 2.53
N TRP A 175 19.76 0.58 2.83
CA TRP A 175 21.14 0.34 3.19
C TRP A 175 21.72 -0.66 2.21
N ASP A 176 22.93 -0.38 1.70
CA ASP A 176 23.70 -1.27 0.84
C ASP A 176 24.82 -1.96 1.61
N ASP A 177 25.26 -3.11 1.13
CA ASP A 177 26.36 -3.86 1.76
C ASP A 177 27.68 -3.09 1.75
N SER A 178 27.89 -2.25 0.72
CA SER A 178 29.03 -1.35 0.64
C SER A 178 29.13 -0.35 1.80
N ASP A 179 28.00 -0.09 2.47
CA ASP A 179 27.92 0.79 3.64
C ASP A 179 28.27 0.02 4.94
N ARG A 180 28.47 -1.30 4.88
CA ARG A 180 28.87 -2.16 6.01
C ARG A 180 30.37 -2.14 6.17
N LYS A 181 30.81 -1.90 7.41
CA LYS A 181 32.18 -2.19 7.83
C LYS A 181 32.20 -3.52 8.57
N PRO A 182 32.88 -4.56 8.07
CA PRO A 182 32.83 -5.92 8.63
C PRO A 182 33.29 -6.02 10.10
N GLU A 183 34.03 -5.05 10.58
CA GLU A 183 34.67 -5.08 11.91
C GLU A 183 34.07 -4.12 12.94
N GLU A 184 32.92 -3.50 12.64
CA GLU A 184 32.31 -2.60 13.63
C GLU A 184 31.80 -3.40 14.83
N LYS A 185 32.33 -3.11 16.02
CA LYS A 185 31.72 -3.51 17.29
C LYS A 185 30.25 -3.10 17.33
N PRO A 186 29.41 -3.84 18.09
CA PRO A 186 28.03 -3.42 18.27
C PRO A 186 27.96 -1.94 18.61
N ARG A 187 27.22 -1.16 17.81
CA ARG A 187 27.06 0.29 18.06
C ARG A 187 26.26 0.54 19.32
N PHE A 188 25.51 -0.48 19.74
CA PHE A 188 24.68 -0.44 20.91
C PHE A 188 24.72 -1.78 21.64
N ALA A 189 24.92 -1.73 22.95
CA ALA A 189 24.81 -2.88 23.84
C ALA A 189 23.91 -2.50 25.04
N LEU A 190 22.94 -3.34 25.31
CA LEU A 190 22.09 -3.18 26.50
C LEU A 190 22.95 -3.31 27.77
N ARG A 191 22.70 -2.43 28.73
CA ARG A 191 23.19 -2.63 30.11
C ARG A 191 22.60 -3.92 30.66
N LYS A 192 23.32 -4.60 31.55
CA LYS A 192 22.93 -5.89 32.11
C LYS A 192 21.48 -5.93 32.62
N GLU A 193 21.08 -4.90 33.36
CA GLU A 193 19.74 -4.76 33.91
C GLU A 193 18.64 -4.79 32.84
N TRP A 194 18.89 -4.15 31.69
CA TRP A 194 17.96 -4.16 30.56
C TRP A 194 18.03 -5.45 29.75
N ALA A 195 19.20 -6.07 29.65
CA ALA A 195 19.37 -7.34 28.95
C ALA A 195 18.65 -8.51 29.65
N GLU A 196 18.43 -8.42 30.97
CA GLU A 196 17.63 -9.38 31.74
C GLU A 196 16.12 -9.21 31.49
N ARG A 197 15.65 -7.99 31.32
CA ARG A 197 14.23 -7.63 31.16
C ARG A 197 13.75 -7.65 29.71
N LEU A 198 14.61 -7.22 28.77
CA LEU A 198 14.26 -7.07 27.37
C LEU A 198 14.75 -8.29 26.61
N LYS A 199 13.83 -9.08 26.08
CA LYS A 199 14.10 -10.30 25.33
C LYS A 199 13.67 -10.15 23.88
N VAL A 200 14.49 -10.67 22.96
CA VAL A 200 14.14 -10.77 21.54
C VAL A 200 13.95 -12.24 21.21
N ARG A 201 12.79 -12.58 20.66
CA ARG A 201 12.51 -13.92 20.15
C ARG A 201 12.04 -13.90 18.72
N THR A 202 12.23 -14.99 18.03
CA THR A 202 11.66 -15.23 16.70
C THR A 202 10.18 -15.60 16.81
N LEU A 203 9.46 -15.51 15.68
CA LEU A 203 8.09 -15.97 15.61
C LEU A 203 8.02 -17.49 15.72
N ASP A 204 7.03 -17.98 16.44
CA ASP A 204 6.67 -19.41 16.48
C ASP A 204 5.78 -19.75 15.28
N MET A 205 6.39 -20.20 14.20
CA MET A 205 5.68 -20.52 12.96
C MET A 205 4.67 -21.68 13.12
N ALA A 206 4.87 -22.58 14.10
CA ALA A 206 3.92 -23.65 14.39
C ALA A 206 2.63 -23.11 15.04
N ARG A 207 2.74 -22.00 15.78
CA ARG A 207 1.62 -21.32 16.43
C ARG A 207 1.32 -19.95 15.81
N LEU A 208 1.68 -19.74 14.54
CA LEU A 208 1.55 -18.44 13.88
C LEU A 208 0.14 -17.84 14.06
N LYS A 209 -0.90 -18.58 13.70
CA LYS A 209 -2.30 -18.08 13.80
C LYS A 209 -2.86 -18.06 15.22
N THR A 210 -2.50 -19.01 16.05
CA THR A 210 -3.10 -19.14 17.38
C THR A 210 -2.44 -18.29 18.44
N HIS A 211 -1.18 -17.89 18.21
CA HIS A 211 -0.38 -17.14 19.18
C HIS A 211 0.21 -15.84 18.61
N GLU A 212 0.92 -15.92 17.46
CA GLU A 212 1.70 -14.78 16.98
C GLU A 212 0.83 -13.70 16.32
N THR A 213 -0.09 -14.09 15.41
CA THR A 213 -0.93 -13.09 14.74
C THR A 213 -1.86 -12.32 15.69
N PRO A 214 -2.41 -12.89 16.81
CA PRO A 214 -3.08 -12.10 17.84
C PRO A 214 -2.20 -11.00 18.44
N ILE A 215 -0.98 -11.37 18.82
CA ILE A 215 0.00 -10.44 19.42
C ILE A 215 0.35 -9.33 18.42
N MET A 216 0.69 -9.70 17.19
CA MET A 216 1.06 -8.74 16.16
C MET A 216 -0.09 -7.81 15.76
N THR A 217 -1.33 -8.34 15.66
CA THR A 217 -2.52 -7.52 15.37
C THR A 217 -2.77 -6.49 16.46
N ASP A 218 -2.67 -6.90 17.73
CA ASP A 218 -2.85 -6.02 18.87
C ASP A 218 -1.76 -4.94 18.95
N LEU A 219 -0.48 -5.33 18.80
CA LEU A 219 0.64 -4.39 18.78
C LEU A 219 0.58 -3.42 17.58
N PHE A 220 0.17 -3.91 16.41
CA PHE A 220 -0.01 -3.06 15.23
C PHE A 220 -1.09 -2.03 15.46
N ASN A 221 -2.28 -2.47 15.84
CA ASN A 221 -3.42 -1.58 16.02
C ASN A 221 -3.20 -0.56 17.14
N ASP A 222 -2.57 -0.96 18.25
CA ASP A 222 -2.20 -0.02 19.31
C ASP A 222 -1.13 0.99 18.85
N GLY A 223 -0.07 0.51 18.20
CA GLY A 223 1.06 1.34 17.80
C GLY A 223 0.74 2.33 16.67
N TRP A 224 -0.13 1.94 15.75
CA TRP A 224 -0.47 2.74 14.57
C TRP A 224 -1.69 3.63 14.76
N ARG A 225 -2.46 3.40 15.82
CA ARG A 225 -3.63 4.21 16.17
C ARG A 225 -3.26 5.70 16.22
N GLY A 226 -3.93 6.50 15.39
CA GLY A 226 -3.71 7.94 15.27
C GLY A 226 -2.70 8.36 14.19
N ASN A 227 -2.04 7.43 13.49
CA ASN A 227 -1.27 7.76 12.31
C ASN A 227 -2.21 8.14 11.16
N TRP A 228 -1.76 9.02 10.29
CA TRP A 228 -2.53 9.40 9.11
C TRP A 228 -2.86 8.18 8.24
N GLY A 229 -4.06 8.10 7.75
CA GLY A 229 -4.55 6.99 6.93
C GLY A 229 -4.83 5.71 7.70
N TYR A 230 -4.57 5.64 9.01
CA TYR A 230 -4.77 4.42 9.78
C TYR A 230 -6.21 3.91 9.67
N VAL A 231 -6.29 2.63 9.33
CA VAL A 231 -7.48 1.78 9.42
C VAL A 231 -7.12 0.58 10.27
N PRO A 232 -7.94 0.18 11.24
CA PRO A 232 -7.65 -1.02 12.03
C PRO A 232 -7.43 -2.23 11.13
N PHE A 233 -6.33 -2.93 11.36
CA PHE A 233 -6.08 -4.20 10.69
C PHE A 233 -6.89 -5.28 11.40
N THR A 234 -7.90 -5.82 10.74
CA THR A 234 -8.72 -6.85 11.33
C THR A 234 -7.93 -8.14 11.53
N ARG A 235 -8.32 -8.94 12.50
CA ARG A 235 -7.68 -10.24 12.74
C ARG A 235 -7.73 -11.12 11.49
N GLU A 236 -8.86 -11.10 10.78
CA GLU A 236 -9.06 -11.90 9.57
C GLU A 236 -8.12 -11.46 8.43
N GLU A 237 -7.95 -10.14 8.23
CA GLU A 237 -6.98 -9.61 7.26
C GLU A 237 -5.54 -10.01 7.63
N PHE A 238 -5.19 -9.91 8.93
CA PHE A 238 -3.86 -10.25 9.41
C PHE A 238 -3.57 -11.75 9.23
N ASP A 239 -4.52 -12.61 9.59
CA ASP A 239 -4.41 -14.06 9.39
C ASP A 239 -4.32 -14.44 7.90
N SER A 240 -5.08 -13.77 7.04
CA SER A 240 -5.02 -13.98 5.58
C SER A 240 -3.65 -13.58 5.01
N THR A 241 -3.10 -12.46 5.46
CA THR A 241 -1.76 -11.99 5.08
C THR A 241 -0.69 -12.99 5.57
N ALA A 242 -0.78 -13.44 6.82
CA ALA A 242 0.15 -14.40 7.41
C ALA A 242 0.11 -15.75 6.66
N ASP A 243 -1.07 -16.22 6.25
CA ASP A 243 -1.21 -17.43 5.42
C ASP A 243 -0.50 -17.30 4.07
N GLY A 244 -0.59 -16.14 3.43
CA GLY A 244 0.13 -15.87 2.20
C GLY A 244 1.65 -15.85 2.38
N LEU A 245 2.12 -15.32 3.50
CA LEU A 245 3.54 -15.11 3.76
C LEU A 245 4.27 -16.30 4.39
N LYS A 246 3.56 -17.20 5.10
CA LYS A 246 4.17 -18.32 5.83
C LYS A 246 5.06 -19.25 5.00
N PHE A 247 4.82 -19.33 3.69
CA PHE A 247 5.60 -20.18 2.78
C PHE A 247 6.87 -19.50 2.27
N ILE A 248 6.96 -18.18 2.40
CA ILE A 248 8.06 -17.38 1.85
C ILE A 248 8.90 -16.69 2.91
N MET A 249 8.40 -16.61 4.15
CA MET A 249 9.06 -15.93 5.25
C MET A 249 9.68 -16.97 6.21
N PRO A 250 11.00 -17.04 6.33
CA PRO A 250 11.67 -17.82 7.38
C PRO A 250 11.29 -17.29 8.77
N ALA A 251 11.29 -18.17 9.79
CA ALA A 251 10.90 -17.81 11.16
C ALA A 251 11.75 -16.68 11.77
N ASP A 252 13.01 -16.62 11.41
CA ASP A 252 13.97 -15.62 11.87
C ASP A 252 13.83 -14.24 11.21
N TYR A 253 12.95 -14.10 10.21
CA TYR A 253 12.59 -12.81 9.61
C TYR A 253 11.49 -12.08 10.38
N GLY A 254 10.87 -12.73 11.36
CA GLY A 254 9.93 -12.09 12.27
C GLY A 254 10.43 -12.14 13.71
N LEU A 255 10.37 -11.01 14.39
CA LEU A 255 10.82 -10.87 15.78
C LEU A 255 9.73 -10.27 16.64
N VAL A 256 9.66 -10.74 17.87
CA VAL A 256 8.88 -10.11 18.94
C VAL A 256 9.85 -9.67 20.04
N ILE A 257 9.69 -8.44 20.48
CA ILE A 257 10.45 -7.86 21.57
C ILE A 257 9.55 -7.83 22.82
N GLU A 258 9.99 -8.52 23.85
CA GLU A 258 9.29 -8.62 25.12
C GLU A 258 10.03 -7.82 26.19
N LEU A 259 9.29 -7.09 27.01
CA LEU A 259 9.77 -6.41 28.21
C LEU A 259 9.08 -7.04 29.42
N ASP A 260 9.87 -7.56 30.36
CA ASP A 260 9.37 -8.25 31.56
C ASP A 260 8.38 -9.38 31.21
N GLY A 261 8.62 -10.11 30.12
CA GLY A 261 7.80 -11.21 29.62
C GLY A 261 6.54 -10.81 28.83
N ALA A 262 6.29 -9.51 28.66
CA ALA A 262 5.13 -9.01 27.90
C ALA A 262 5.56 -8.48 26.52
N PRO A 263 4.88 -8.87 25.40
CA PRO A 263 5.16 -8.35 24.06
C PRO A 263 4.92 -6.84 23.96
N GLN A 264 5.94 -6.10 23.55
CA GLN A 264 5.90 -4.63 23.46
C GLN A 264 6.14 -4.12 22.04
N SER A 265 6.82 -4.90 21.22
CA SER A 265 7.11 -4.53 19.84
C SER A 265 7.27 -5.78 18.98
N PHE A 266 7.03 -5.63 17.69
CA PHE A 266 7.36 -6.67 16.71
C PHE A 266 7.92 -6.05 15.45
N ILE A 267 8.67 -6.84 14.69
CA ILE A 267 9.16 -6.51 13.37
C ILE A 267 8.97 -7.71 12.44
N VAL A 268 8.58 -7.44 11.21
CA VAL A 268 8.51 -8.44 10.13
C VAL A 268 9.33 -7.95 8.96
N ALA A 269 10.32 -8.73 8.60
CA ALA A 269 11.08 -8.57 7.37
C ALA A 269 10.62 -9.61 6.34
N LEU A 270 10.76 -9.29 5.07
CA LEU A 270 10.39 -10.16 3.96
C LEU A 270 11.58 -10.26 2.99
N PRO A 271 11.99 -11.46 2.58
CA PRO A 271 12.92 -11.60 1.47
C PRO A 271 12.30 -11.02 0.20
N ASN A 272 13.11 -10.46 -0.67
CA ASN A 272 12.61 -9.82 -1.88
C ASN A 272 12.20 -10.86 -2.93
N PHE A 273 10.96 -11.25 -2.87
CA PHE A 273 10.39 -12.25 -3.76
C PHE A 273 10.42 -11.85 -5.25
N CYS A 274 10.55 -10.54 -5.55
CA CYS A 274 10.73 -10.05 -6.91
C CYS A 274 11.95 -10.69 -7.61
N GLU A 275 12.99 -11.03 -6.86
CA GLU A 275 14.21 -11.67 -7.41
C GLU A 275 13.94 -13.02 -8.08
N ILE A 276 12.92 -13.74 -7.62
CA ILE A 276 12.63 -15.09 -8.11
C ILE A 276 11.39 -15.18 -8.99
N ILE A 277 10.59 -14.10 -9.08
CA ILE A 277 9.36 -14.09 -9.88
C ILE A 277 9.41 -13.17 -11.10
N ALA A 278 10.33 -12.20 -11.16
CA ALA A 278 10.33 -11.13 -12.17
C ALA A 278 10.31 -11.66 -13.62
N ASP A 279 11.05 -12.73 -13.91
CA ASP A 279 11.13 -13.35 -15.25
C ASP A 279 9.99 -14.34 -15.54
N LEU A 280 9.13 -14.63 -14.59
CA LEU A 280 7.95 -15.47 -14.80
C LEU A 280 6.83 -14.72 -15.53
N ASP A 281 6.97 -13.40 -15.71
CA ASP A 281 5.97 -12.54 -16.37
C ASP A 281 4.55 -12.77 -15.78
N GLY A 282 4.47 -12.91 -14.45
CA GLY A 282 3.24 -13.15 -13.71
C GLY A 282 2.65 -14.56 -13.84
N ARG A 283 3.27 -15.48 -14.60
CA ARG A 283 2.69 -16.76 -14.98
C ARG A 283 3.30 -17.93 -14.23
N LEU A 284 2.46 -18.72 -13.57
CA LEU A 284 2.87 -19.98 -12.95
C LEU A 284 2.70 -21.19 -13.86
N PHE A 285 1.82 -21.15 -14.85
CA PHE A 285 1.57 -22.23 -15.78
C PHE A 285 2.14 -21.96 -17.18
N PRO A 286 2.63 -22.99 -17.91
CA PRO A 286 2.63 -24.42 -17.52
C PRO A 286 3.77 -24.80 -16.56
N PHE A 287 4.95 -24.15 -16.58
CA PHE A 287 6.14 -24.59 -15.82
C PHE A 287 6.68 -23.55 -14.82
N GLY A 288 6.08 -22.37 -14.73
CA GLY A 288 6.49 -21.30 -13.82
C GLY A 288 6.46 -21.73 -12.36
N TRP A 289 5.48 -22.53 -11.95
CA TRP A 289 5.37 -23.08 -10.60
C TRP A 289 6.57 -23.96 -10.21
N ALA A 290 7.06 -24.80 -11.14
CA ALA A 290 8.22 -25.65 -10.88
C ALA A 290 9.51 -24.83 -10.73
N ARG A 291 9.69 -23.79 -11.58
CA ARG A 291 10.78 -22.84 -11.44
C ARG A 291 10.72 -22.11 -10.10
N LEU A 292 9.55 -21.63 -9.73
CA LEU A 292 9.33 -20.94 -8.45
C LEU A 292 9.71 -21.84 -7.28
N LEU A 293 9.20 -23.08 -7.20
CA LEU A 293 9.53 -24.03 -6.14
C LEU A 293 11.03 -24.36 -6.07
N SER A 294 11.68 -24.52 -7.23
CA SER A 294 13.12 -24.77 -7.28
C SER A 294 13.89 -23.56 -6.74
N ARG A 295 13.49 -22.35 -7.10
CA ARG A 295 14.13 -21.10 -6.65
C ARG A 295 13.91 -20.86 -5.15
N MET A 296 12.71 -21.07 -4.65
CA MET A 296 12.43 -20.94 -3.21
C MET A 296 13.34 -21.82 -2.34
N ARG A 297 13.82 -22.96 -2.87
CA ARG A 297 14.72 -23.85 -2.14
C ARG A 297 16.21 -23.54 -2.30
N LYS A 298 16.58 -22.91 -3.41
CA LYS A 298 17.99 -22.76 -3.82
C LYS A 298 18.49 -21.33 -3.86
N HIS A 299 17.58 -20.36 -3.96
CA HIS A 299 17.94 -18.95 -4.12
C HIS A 299 18.37 -18.35 -2.78
N SER A 300 19.52 -17.69 -2.79
CA SER A 300 19.94 -16.83 -1.70
C SER A 300 19.51 -15.41 -2.01
N PHE A 301 18.54 -14.90 -1.25
CA PHE A 301 18.00 -13.55 -1.48
C PHE A 301 19.06 -12.49 -1.23
N MET A 302 19.22 -11.60 -2.20
CA MET A 302 20.19 -10.50 -2.15
C MET A 302 19.61 -9.26 -1.48
N SER A 303 18.29 -9.17 -1.38
CA SER A 303 17.61 -8.05 -0.77
C SER A 303 16.47 -8.49 0.16
N THR A 304 16.25 -7.67 1.19
CA THR A 304 15.26 -7.89 2.24
C THR A 304 14.55 -6.58 2.53
N ARG A 305 13.24 -6.65 2.80
CA ARG A 305 12.44 -5.48 3.19
C ARG A 305 11.89 -5.65 4.60
N ILE A 306 12.12 -4.66 5.46
CA ILE A 306 11.37 -4.51 6.72
C ILE A 306 10.00 -3.95 6.35
N ALA A 307 9.00 -4.82 6.40
CA ALA A 307 7.65 -4.52 5.91
C ALA A 307 6.70 -4.03 7.00
N LEU A 308 6.84 -4.55 8.23
CA LEU A 308 6.01 -4.19 9.36
C LEU A 308 6.86 -3.95 10.60
N LEU A 309 6.52 -2.91 11.33
CA LEU A 309 7.03 -2.61 12.67
C LEU A 309 5.87 -2.07 13.49
N GLY A 310 5.63 -2.66 14.64
CA GLY A 310 4.65 -2.18 15.62
C GLY A 310 5.26 -2.10 17.01
N THR A 311 5.09 -0.97 17.68
CA THR A 311 5.51 -0.77 19.08
C THR A 311 4.35 -0.17 19.84
N ARG A 312 4.11 -0.65 21.05
CA ARG A 312 3.06 -0.14 21.95
C ARG A 312 3.07 1.39 21.99
N LYS A 313 1.89 1.98 21.83
CA LYS A 313 1.72 3.45 21.81
C LYS A 313 2.30 4.12 23.04
N ALA A 314 2.11 3.53 24.20
CA ALA A 314 2.63 4.04 25.48
C ALA A 314 4.16 4.11 25.54
N LEU A 315 4.86 3.31 24.75
CA LEU A 315 6.34 3.29 24.70
C LEU A 315 6.91 4.20 23.62
N GLN A 316 6.10 4.60 22.64
CA GLN A 316 6.54 5.55 21.62
C GLN A 316 6.94 6.87 22.26
N ASN A 317 8.01 7.49 21.78
CA ASN A 317 8.59 8.72 22.33
C ASN A 317 9.09 8.63 23.80
N SER A 318 9.28 7.42 24.33
CA SER A 318 9.86 7.19 25.65
C SER A 318 11.30 6.67 25.55
N ALA A 319 12.07 6.77 26.64
CA ALA A 319 13.41 6.20 26.73
C ALA A 319 13.40 4.67 26.51
N THR A 320 12.39 3.98 27.06
CA THR A 320 12.19 2.54 26.86
C THR A 320 11.90 2.20 25.40
N GLY A 321 11.05 2.98 24.72
CA GLY A 321 10.79 2.81 23.29
C GLY A 321 12.05 3.04 22.45
N GLY A 322 12.88 4.00 22.81
CA GLY A 322 14.21 4.20 22.22
C GLY A 322 15.13 2.99 22.39
N LEU A 323 15.16 2.37 23.57
CA LEU A 323 15.93 1.15 23.81
C LEU A 323 15.40 -0.03 22.96
N ILE A 324 14.11 -0.19 22.87
CA ILE A 324 13.47 -1.22 22.01
C ILE A 324 13.88 -1.01 20.56
N LEU A 325 13.76 0.21 20.05
CA LEU A 325 14.15 0.53 18.66
C LEU A 325 15.62 0.26 18.40
N MET A 326 16.51 0.67 19.32
CA MET A 326 17.95 0.39 19.22
C MET A 326 18.25 -1.12 19.21
N THR A 327 17.53 -1.89 20.03
CA THR A 327 17.64 -3.35 20.06
C THR A 327 17.20 -3.97 18.72
N ILE A 328 16.09 -3.48 18.13
CA ILE A 328 15.62 -3.92 16.80
C ILE A 328 16.68 -3.63 15.74
N VAL A 329 17.20 -2.42 15.71
CA VAL A 329 18.21 -2.01 14.72
C VAL A 329 19.48 -2.86 14.85
N GLU A 330 19.97 -3.09 16.07
CA GLU A 330 21.18 -3.90 16.28
C GLU A 330 20.94 -5.38 15.91
N GLU A 331 19.78 -5.92 16.23
CA GLU A 331 19.41 -7.28 15.84
C GLU A 331 19.26 -7.43 14.32
N ALA A 332 18.64 -6.47 13.65
CA ALA A 332 18.56 -6.43 12.21
C ALA A 332 19.97 -6.35 11.56
N ARG A 333 20.84 -5.54 12.12
CA ARG A 333 22.25 -5.43 11.70
C ARG A 333 23.01 -6.75 11.86
N ARG A 334 22.86 -7.41 13.03
CA ARG A 334 23.51 -8.69 13.31
C ARG A 334 23.07 -9.77 12.33
N ARG A 335 21.78 -9.87 12.04
CA ARG A 335 21.22 -10.83 11.08
C ARG A 335 21.66 -10.51 9.65
N ALA A 336 21.63 -9.25 9.28
CA ALA A 336 22.12 -8.81 7.99
C ALA A 336 23.60 -9.14 7.77
N ALA A 337 24.45 -9.06 8.80
CA ALA A 337 25.87 -9.40 8.71
C ALA A 337 26.14 -10.90 8.42
N THR A 338 25.19 -11.78 8.76
CA THR A 338 25.29 -13.23 8.51
C THR A 338 24.57 -13.66 7.24
N SER A 339 23.81 -12.76 6.60
CA SER A 339 23.13 -13.03 5.35
C SER A 339 24.03 -12.72 4.16
N SER A 340 23.83 -13.42 3.03
CA SER A 340 24.47 -13.10 1.76
C SER A 340 23.86 -11.88 1.06
N GLY A 341 22.88 -11.23 1.70
CA GLY A 341 22.15 -10.12 1.12
C GLY A 341 22.95 -8.84 1.04
N SER A 342 22.84 -8.13 -0.07
CA SER A 342 23.55 -6.88 -0.36
C SER A 342 22.71 -5.62 -0.11
N HIS A 343 21.40 -5.78 0.17
CA HIS A 343 20.47 -4.68 0.20
C HIS A 343 19.35 -4.88 1.23
N LEU A 344 19.20 -3.92 2.13
CA LEU A 344 18.09 -3.86 3.09
C LEU A 344 17.24 -2.62 2.82
N GLU A 345 15.93 -2.80 2.69
CA GLU A 345 14.98 -1.71 2.64
C GLU A 345 14.14 -1.66 3.92
N ALA A 346 13.94 -0.46 4.46
CA ALA A 346 12.91 -0.21 5.47
C ALA A 346 11.84 0.68 4.84
N GLY A 347 10.65 0.20 4.78
CA GLY A 347 9.61 0.98 4.11
C GLY A 347 8.24 0.35 4.15
N TRP A 348 7.31 1.22 4.05
CA TRP A 348 7.41 2.68 4.03
C TRP A 348 7.23 3.32 5.41
N VAL A 349 7.71 4.53 5.55
CA VAL A 349 7.53 5.38 6.74
C VAL A 349 6.85 6.68 6.30
N LEU A 350 5.82 7.12 7.03
CA LEU A 350 5.17 8.41 6.79
C LEU A 350 6.17 9.56 6.89
N GLU A 351 6.07 10.55 6.00
CA GLU A 351 6.99 11.69 5.95
C GLU A 351 7.03 12.52 7.25
N ASP A 352 5.94 12.57 7.98
CA ASP A 352 5.80 13.28 9.26
C ASP A 352 6.20 12.44 10.48
N ASN A 353 6.45 11.13 10.33
CA ASN A 353 6.93 10.26 11.41
C ASN A 353 8.43 10.46 11.68
N THR A 354 8.78 11.64 12.19
CA THR A 354 10.18 12.00 12.51
C THR A 354 10.80 11.11 13.57
N ALA A 355 9.99 10.55 14.48
CA ALA A 355 10.44 9.63 15.52
C ALA A 355 11.04 8.33 14.92
N MET A 356 10.53 7.88 13.78
CA MET A 356 11.07 6.72 13.06
C MET A 356 12.14 7.13 12.03
N ARG A 357 11.95 8.23 11.31
CA ARG A 357 12.86 8.67 10.25
C ARG A 357 14.25 9.03 10.76
N ARG A 358 14.33 9.83 11.85
CA ARG A 358 15.62 10.25 12.41
C ARG A 358 16.55 9.10 12.79
N PRO A 359 16.13 8.07 13.54
CA PRO A 359 16.95 6.89 13.78
C PRO A 359 17.39 6.19 12.49
N ILE A 360 16.50 5.98 11.53
CA ILE A 360 16.82 5.36 10.25
C ILE A 360 17.94 6.12 9.54
N GLU A 361 17.81 7.42 9.41
CA GLU A 361 18.79 8.32 8.77
C GLU A 361 20.11 8.37 9.55
N MET A 362 20.04 8.39 10.90
CA MET A 362 21.24 8.36 11.78
C MET A 362 22.03 7.05 11.65
N PHE A 363 21.35 5.93 11.36
CA PHE A 363 21.98 4.64 11.08
C PHE A 363 22.40 4.46 9.62
N GLY A 364 22.40 5.54 8.83
CA GLY A 364 22.90 5.55 7.46
C GLY A 364 21.87 5.12 6.41
N GLY A 365 20.58 5.05 6.77
CA GLY A 365 19.50 4.82 5.81
C GLY A 365 19.40 5.99 4.82
N LYS A 366 19.43 5.69 3.53
CA LYS A 366 19.30 6.64 2.45
C LYS A 366 17.91 6.53 1.82
N VAL A 367 17.27 7.65 1.50
CA VAL A 367 15.97 7.63 0.79
C VAL A 367 16.16 6.93 -0.56
N ASP A 368 15.37 5.89 -0.80
CA ASP A 368 15.40 5.07 -2.02
C ASP A 368 14.18 5.33 -2.90
N LYS A 369 12.98 5.20 -2.33
CA LYS A 369 11.72 5.39 -3.03
C LYS A 369 10.80 6.33 -2.25
N ILE A 370 10.00 7.07 -2.98
CA ILE A 370 8.89 7.85 -2.42
C ILE A 370 7.63 7.44 -3.16
N HIS A 371 6.63 7.01 -2.39
CA HIS A 371 5.28 6.80 -2.88
C HIS A 371 4.39 7.91 -2.33
N ARG A 372 3.56 8.49 -3.17
CA ARG A 372 2.70 9.62 -2.82
C ARG A 372 1.25 9.21 -2.79
N ILE A 373 0.57 9.54 -1.72
CA ILE A 373 -0.88 9.57 -1.69
C ILE A 373 -1.32 10.95 -2.15
N TYR A 374 -2.19 10.95 -3.15
CA TYR A 374 -2.83 12.13 -3.70
C TYR A 374 -4.23 12.30 -3.12
N GLU A 375 -4.73 13.53 -3.12
CA GLU A 375 -6.14 13.80 -2.82
C GLU A 375 -6.69 14.90 -3.72
N LYS A 376 -8.02 14.92 -3.85
CA LYS A 376 -8.75 15.94 -4.59
C LYS A 376 -10.13 16.16 -3.98
N ARG A 377 -10.59 17.41 -3.91
CA ARG A 377 -11.97 17.72 -3.58
C ARG A 377 -12.87 17.42 -4.77
N LEU A 378 -13.98 16.76 -4.51
CA LEU A 378 -14.99 16.48 -5.51
C LEU A 378 -16.04 17.58 -5.44
N THR A 379 -15.97 18.54 -6.36
CA THR A 379 -17.04 19.55 -6.48
C THR A 379 -18.35 18.84 -6.86
N THR A 380 -19.40 19.06 -6.07
CA THR A 380 -20.74 18.66 -6.47
C THR A 380 -21.06 19.42 -7.76
N PRO A 381 -21.57 18.77 -8.82
CA PRO A 381 -22.11 19.50 -9.97
C PRO A 381 -23.09 20.53 -9.42
N ALA A 382 -22.89 21.80 -9.77
CA ALA A 382 -23.84 22.84 -9.40
C ALA A 382 -25.24 22.32 -9.81
N SER A 383 -26.12 22.11 -8.84
CA SER A 383 -27.52 21.83 -9.11
C SER A 383 -27.97 22.94 -10.04
N VAL A 384 -28.42 22.59 -11.24
CA VAL A 384 -29.08 23.50 -12.14
C VAL A 384 -30.35 23.92 -11.40
N THR A 385 -30.24 25.02 -10.66
CA THR A 385 -31.39 25.71 -10.11
C THR A 385 -32.10 26.23 -11.33
N LEU A 386 -33.11 25.49 -11.79
CA LEU A 386 -34.10 26.02 -12.70
C LEU A 386 -34.68 27.26 -12.00
N ARG A 387 -34.28 28.43 -12.46
CA ARG A 387 -34.95 29.67 -12.08
C ARG A 387 -36.38 29.55 -12.53
N GLU A 388 -37.26 29.36 -11.58
CA GLU A 388 -38.70 29.65 -11.73
C GLU A 388 -38.85 31.18 -11.85
N SER A 389 -38.53 31.72 -13.00
CA SER A 389 -38.82 33.08 -13.38
C SER A 389 -39.38 33.05 -14.80
N ASP A 390 -40.64 32.67 -14.93
CA ASP A 390 -41.56 33.08 -16.01
C ASP A 390 -42.97 32.58 -15.67
N ARG A 391 -43.48 33.03 -14.53
CA ARG A 391 -44.93 33.19 -14.41
C ARG A 391 -45.24 34.62 -14.83
N VAL A 392 -45.56 34.74 -16.10
CA VAL A 392 -46.18 35.92 -16.68
C VAL A 392 -47.52 36.16 -15.95
N ASP A 393 -47.60 37.27 -15.22
CA ASP A 393 -48.84 37.87 -14.76
C ASP A 393 -49.67 38.30 -15.99
N GLY A 394 -50.62 37.46 -16.33
CA GLY A 394 -51.67 37.76 -17.26
C GLY A 394 -53.00 37.92 -16.51
N THR A 395 -53.21 39.09 -15.92
CA THR A 395 -54.57 39.50 -15.52
C THR A 395 -54.94 40.75 -16.27
N ALA A 396 -55.76 40.51 -17.25
CA ALA A 396 -56.43 41.53 -18.03
C ALA A 396 -57.41 42.36 -17.16
N ALA A 397 -57.37 43.64 -17.38
CA ALA A 397 -58.37 44.58 -16.94
C ALA A 397 -59.71 44.29 -17.65
N SER A 398 -60.79 44.23 -16.92
CA SER A 398 -62.12 44.51 -17.44
C SER A 398 -62.69 45.66 -16.66
N GLN A 399 -62.85 46.71 -17.38
CA GLN A 399 -63.79 47.81 -17.06
C GLN A 399 -65.19 47.25 -16.86
N ASP A 400 -65.94 47.71 -15.93
CA ASP A 400 -67.25 48.23 -16.31
C ASP A 400 -67.77 49.26 -15.31
N SER A 401 -68.42 50.22 -15.91
CA SER A 401 -69.13 51.37 -15.43
C SER A 401 -70.55 51.04 -14.91
N GLY A 402 -71.04 51.80 -13.97
CA GLY A 402 -72.50 52.01 -13.98
C GLY A 402 -73.21 52.12 -12.64
N SER A 403 -73.60 53.36 -12.38
CA SER A 403 -74.71 53.84 -11.54
C SER A 403 -74.47 54.01 -10.06
#